data_afc62aee95df1325e02feee2fda819ad
#
_entry.id   afc62aee95df1325e02feee2fda819ad
#
_cell.length_a   1.000
_cell.length_b   1.000
_cell.length_c   1.000
_cell.angle_alpha   90.00
_cell.angle_beta   90.00
_cell.angle_gamma   90.00
#
_symmetry.space_group_name_H-M   'P 1'
#
loop_
_entity.id
_entity.type
_entity.pdbx_description
1 polymer ?
#
loop_
_entity_poly.entity_id
_entity_poly.type
_entity_poly.pdbx_seq_one_letter_code
_entity_poly.pdbx_strand_id
1 'polypeptide(L)'
;MKIAFHSYQLGDRGTEICLHKYAKYNQQILGNESVIISTSSRPTPTLERFEKDFKTILYPDVWQNTGSNPELKNTLEKIVSEEGIDAFYAIKGGEDDDFMPENCKRLAHCIFRMDEPHGDVYAGVCKYISDKHGGTHPYVYHIIEKECPDEDANLRSELGIPDDAIVLGRHGGADTFNLSFVYHPLIKALLENKKLYFLFLNTNKFYDHGRIIHLPWTMDPRKKAQFVNTCDAMMHARFDGEIFSLATAEFAVRNKPIITWDGHDPHYDRGHIEVFKDKAFYYKDGNELFELLRNIDHSKLSGNNWNVYKDTYSPTAVMNQFKDVFL
;
A
#
# COMPACT_ATOMS: atom_id res chain seq x y z
N MET A 1 22.09 -1.15 16.72
CA MET A 1 20.88 -0.93 17.53
C MET A 1 19.94 -2.11 17.35
N LYS A 2 19.13 -2.40 18.36
CA LYS A 2 18.04 -3.38 18.28
C LYS A 2 16.72 -2.65 18.27
N ILE A 3 15.97 -2.78 17.17
CA ILE A 3 14.73 -2.03 16.92
C ILE A 3 13.55 -2.99 16.90
N ALA A 4 12.54 -2.72 17.73
CA ALA A 4 11.26 -3.39 17.67
C ALA A 4 10.37 -2.73 16.59
N PHE A 5 9.83 -3.52 15.70
CA PHE A 5 8.85 -3.11 14.68
C PHE A 5 7.48 -3.63 15.07
N HIS A 6 6.57 -2.71 15.35
CA HIS A 6 5.25 -3.02 15.88
C HIS A 6 4.11 -2.72 14.90
N SER A 7 3.18 -3.65 14.78
CA SER A 7 1.83 -3.46 14.26
C SER A 7 0.84 -4.23 15.13
N TYR A 8 -0.38 -3.73 15.27
CA TYR A 8 -1.44 -4.41 16.02
C TYR A 8 -1.86 -5.76 15.46
N GLN A 9 -1.53 -6.04 14.21
CA GLN A 9 -1.75 -7.33 13.57
C GLN A 9 -0.69 -7.57 12.51
N LEU A 10 -0.43 -8.83 12.18
CA LEU A 10 0.43 -9.21 11.06
C LEU A 10 -0.45 -9.72 9.92
N GLY A 11 -1.18 -8.79 9.29
CA GLY A 11 -2.06 -9.07 8.16
C GLY A 11 -1.36 -8.95 6.81
N ASP A 12 -2.15 -8.99 5.75
CA ASP A 12 -1.73 -8.85 4.35
C ASP A 12 -2.01 -7.46 3.78
N ARG A 13 -2.32 -6.50 4.64
CA ARG A 13 -2.58 -5.12 4.23
C ARG A 13 -1.28 -4.37 3.96
N GLY A 14 -1.41 -3.21 3.32
CA GLY A 14 -0.27 -2.37 2.95
C GLY A 14 0.65 -2.01 4.11
N THR A 15 0.08 -1.76 5.29
CA THR A 15 0.80 -1.42 6.51
C THR A 15 1.80 -2.50 6.92
N GLU A 16 1.35 -3.76 6.96
CA GLU A 16 2.19 -4.89 7.39
C GLU A 16 3.21 -5.26 6.31
N ILE A 17 2.87 -5.09 5.04
CA ILE A 17 3.84 -5.23 3.94
C ILE A 17 4.96 -4.20 4.08
N CYS A 18 4.63 -2.95 4.41
CA CYS A 18 5.62 -1.91 4.66
C CYS A 18 6.45 -2.19 5.92
N LEU A 19 5.81 -2.62 7.02
CA LEU A 19 6.50 -2.99 8.26
C LEU A 19 7.57 -4.06 7.99
N HIS A 20 7.20 -5.12 7.25
CA HIS A 20 8.13 -6.19 6.89
C HIS A 20 9.32 -5.64 6.09
N LYS A 21 9.08 -4.76 5.12
CA LYS A 21 10.15 -4.13 4.31
C LYS A 21 11.06 -3.26 5.17
N TYR A 22 10.53 -2.43 6.06
CA TYR A 22 11.35 -1.62 6.97
C TYR A 22 12.21 -2.50 7.87
N ALA A 23 11.64 -3.53 8.50
CA ALA A 23 12.39 -4.46 9.35
C ALA A 23 13.51 -5.18 8.57
N LYS A 24 13.21 -5.67 7.36
CA LYS A 24 14.17 -6.33 6.47
C LYS A 24 15.35 -5.41 6.11
N TYR A 25 15.06 -4.21 5.64
CA TYR A 25 16.09 -3.30 5.17
C TYR A 25 16.79 -2.56 6.31
N ASN A 26 16.19 -2.49 7.51
CA ASN A 26 16.88 -2.10 8.72
C ASN A 26 18.06 -3.05 9.03
N GLN A 27 17.89 -4.36 8.83
CA GLN A 27 18.97 -5.33 8.94
C GLN A 27 19.97 -5.23 7.79
N GLN A 28 19.47 -5.24 6.56
CA GLN A 28 20.32 -5.39 5.36
C GLN A 28 21.09 -4.13 4.98
N ILE A 29 20.53 -2.94 5.23
CA ILE A 29 21.13 -1.66 4.82
C ILE A 29 21.73 -0.92 6.02
N LEU A 30 21.01 -0.87 7.14
CA LEU A 30 21.47 -0.12 8.32
C LEU A 30 22.30 -0.97 9.29
N GLY A 31 22.32 -2.29 9.13
CA GLY A 31 23.08 -3.20 9.98
C GLY A 31 22.54 -3.31 11.42
N ASN A 32 21.30 -2.92 11.66
CA ASN A 32 20.63 -3.05 12.95
C ASN A 32 19.96 -4.42 13.11
N GLU A 33 19.64 -4.82 14.32
CA GLU A 33 18.78 -5.98 14.60
C GLU A 33 17.31 -5.56 14.55
N SER A 34 16.45 -6.37 13.95
CA SER A 34 14.99 -6.16 13.90
C SER A 34 14.27 -7.25 14.66
N VAL A 35 13.35 -6.85 15.55
CA VAL A 35 12.43 -7.73 16.26
C VAL A 35 11.01 -7.31 15.92
N ILE A 36 10.15 -8.26 15.58
CA ILE A 36 8.72 -7.99 15.33
C ILE A 36 7.95 -8.18 16.63
N ILE A 37 7.11 -7.21 16.97
CA ILE A 37 6.21 -7.30 18.13
C ILE A 37 4.79 -7.07 17.64
N SER A 38 3.87 -8.00 17.94
CA SER A 38 2.47 -7.92 17.51
C SER A 38 1.54 -8.71 18.43
N THR A 39 0.23 -8.53 18.26
CA THR A 39 -0.75 -9.33 19.01
C THR A 39 -0.86 -10.76 18.49
N SER A 40 -1.16 -11.69 19.39
CA SER A 40 -1.44 -13.10 19.10
C SER A 40 -2.89 -13.37 18.67
N SER A 41 -3.76 -12.37 18.64
CA SER A 41 -5.21 -12.54 18.48
C SER A 41 -5.64 -13.13 17.15
N ARG A 42 -4.79 -13.07 16.13
CA ARG A 42 -5.13 -13.57 14.78
C ARG A 42 -3.92 -14.25 14.16
N PRO A 43 -3.81 -15.59 14.26
CA PRO A 43 -2.87 -16.31 13.42
C PRO A 43 -3.27 -16.05 11.97
N THR A 44 -2.41 -15.35 11.25
CA THR A 44 -2.61 -15.04 9.83
C THR A 44 -1.59 -15.81 9.02
N PRO A 45 -1.90 -16.17 7.78
CA PRO A 45 -0.90 -16.79 6.89
C PRO A 45 0.35 -15.91 6.70
N THR A 46 0.25 -14.61 7.00
CA THR A 46 1.37 -13.65 6.98
C THR A 46 2.31 -13.79 8.17
N LEU A 47 1.85 -14.32 9.29
CA LEU A 47 2.70 -14.55 10.46
C LEU A 47 3.92 -15.40 10.10
N GLU A 48 3.73 -16.50 9.36
CA GLU A 48 4.82 -17.37 8.91
C GLU A 48 5.91 -16.61 8.13
N ARG A 49 5.51 -15.60 7.34
CA ARG A 49 6.46 -14.74 6.61
C ARG A 49 7.32 -13.93 7.56
N PHE A 50 6.75 -13.39 8.64
CA PHE A 50 7.49 -12.64 9.63
C PHE A 50 8.41 -13.55 10.46
N GLU A 51 7.91 -14.69 10.94
CA GLU A 51 8.69 -15.65 11.73
C GLU A 51 9.85 -16.26 10.96
N LYS A 52 9.73 -16.39 9.63
CA LYS A 52 10.81 -16.86 8.78
C LYS A 52 12.00 -15.89 8.73
N ASP A 53 11.72 -14.58 8.73
CA ASP A 53 12.70 -13.55 8.46
C ASP A 53 13.20 -12.85 9.75
N PHE A 54 12.41 -12.92 10.86
CA PHE A 54 12.66 -12.16 12.09
C PHE A 54 12.32 -12.95 13.34
N LYS A 55 12.98 -12.60 14.46
CA LYS A 55 12.46 -12.91 15.77
C LYS A 55 11.11 -12.20 15.94
N THR A 56 10.04 -12.97 16.15
CA THR A 56 8.69 -12.46 16.31
C THR A 56 8.17 -12.78 17.71
N ILE A 57 7.70 -11.77 18.42
CA ILE A 57 7.16 -11.85 19.77
C ILE A 57 5.69 -11.46 19.71
N LEU A 58 4.82 -12.38 20.13
CA LEU A 58 3.39 -12.19 20.17
C LEU A 58 2.93 -11.98 21.61
N TYR A 59 2.19 -10.91 21.86
CA TYR A 59 1.53 -10.65 23.12
C TYR A 59 0.03 -10.95 23.04
N PRO A 60 -0.65 -11.30 24.17
CA PRO A 60 -2.08 -11.55 24.19
C PRO A 60 -2.87 -10.32 23.69
N ASP A 61 -3.97 -10.56 22.98
CA ASP A 61 -4.86 -9.50 22.55
C ASP A 61 -5.55 -8.86 23.78
N VAL A 62 -5.13 -7.66 24.11
CA VAL A 62 -5.68 -6.83 25.17
C VAL A 62 -6.47 -5.65 24.58
N TRP A 63 -6.97 -5.81 23.37
CA TRP A 63 -7.68 -4.78 22.63
C TRP A 63 -8.89 -4.27 23.41
N GLN A 64 -8.82 -3.03 23.87
CA GLN A 64 -9.96 -2.27 24.35
C GLN A 64 -10.23 -1.12 23.36
N ASN A 65 -11.47 -1.00 22.94
CA ASN A 65 -11.91 -0.17 21.82
C ASN A 65 -11.72 1.35 21.97
N THR A 66 -11.14 1.86 23.07
CA THR A 66 -11.02 3.31 23.28
C THR A 66 -9.91 3.68 24.27
N GLY A 67 -9.02 4.56 23.85
CA GLY A 67 -8.12 5.30 24.74
C GLY A 67 -6.89 4.54 25.22
N SER A 68 -6.23 5.09 26.23
CA SER A 68 -5.05 4.54 26.90
C SER A 68 -5.26 3.09 27.36
N ASN A 69 -4.31 2.21 27.04
CA ASN A 69 -4.29 0.82 27.48
C ASN A 69 -3.04 0.54 28.34
N PRO A 70 -3.10 0.82 29.68
CA PRO A 70 -1.96 0.63 30.56
C PRO A 70 -1.45 -0.81 30.63
N GLU A 71 -2.33 -1.80 30.48
CA GLU A 71 -1.93 -3.21 30.50
C GLU A 71 -1.09 -3.56 29.27
N LEU A 72 -1.48 -3.07 28.09
CA LEU A 72 -0.69 -3.22 26.89
C LEU A 72 0.66 -2.51 27.01
N LYS A 73 0.67 -1.26 27.47
CA LYS A 73 1.88 -0.48 27.69
C LYS A 73 2.85 -1.21 28.63
N ASN A 74 2.39 -1.67 29.77
CA ASN A 74 3.20 -2.44 30.73
C ASN A 74 3.74 -3.73 30.13
N THR A 75 2.93 -4.42 29.31
CA THR A 75 3.35 -5.64 28.60
C THR A 75 4.48 -5.33 27.62
N LEU A 76 4.34 -4.27 26.84
CA LEU A 76 5.36 -3.85 25.87
C LEU A 76 6.63 -3.35 26.56
N GLU A 77 6.54 -2.60 27.65
CA GLU A 77 7.69 -2.16 28.47
C GLU A 77 8.48 -3.34 29.03
N LYS A 78 7.78 -4.39 29.47
CA LYS A 78 8.43 -5.63 29.90
C LYS A 78 9.16 -6.30 28.75
N ILE A 79 8.53 -6.48 27.59
CA ILE A 79 9.15 -7.06 26.39
C ILE A 79 10.37 -6.24 25.98
N VAL A 80 10.27 -4.91 25.93
CA VAL A 80 11.37 -4.00 25.58
C VAL A 80 12.56 -4.20 26.51
N SER A 81 12.31 -4.30 27.84
CA SER A 81 13.38 -4.53 28.83
C SER A 81 14.03 -5.90 28.70
N GLU A 82 13.23 -6.97 28.58
CA GLU A 82 13.70 -8.34 28.48
C GLU A 82 14.50 -8.59 27.20
N GLU A 83 14.11 -7.94 26.11
CA GLU A 83 14.76 -8.07 24.81
C GLU A 83 15.92 -7.08 24.59
N GLY A 84 16.09 -6.10 25.45
CA GLY A 84 17.10 -5.04 25.28
C GLY A 84 16.87 -4.21 24.02
N ILE A 85 15.63 -3.74 23.81
CA ILE A 85 15.23 -2.93 22.66
C ILE A 85 15.71 -1.49 22.86
N ASP A 86 16.44 -0.96 21.89
CA ASP A 86 16.91 0.44 21.89
C ASP A 86 15.83 1.42 21.40
N ALA A 87 15.02 0.99 20.42
CA ALA A 87 13.96 1.81 19.85
C ALA A 87 12.71 0.97 19.49
N PHE A 88 11.55 1.54 19.72
CA PHE A 88 10.25 0.98 19.39
C PHE A 88 9.60 1.76 18.23
N TYR A 89 9.58 1.14 17.05
CA TYR A 89 8.95 1.70 15.87
C TYR A 89 7.53 1.16 15.71
N ALA A 90 6.55 2.06 15.69
CA ALA A 90 5.15 1.75 15.46
C ALA A 90 4.66 2.40 14.17
N ILE A 91 4.17 1.59 13.22
CA ILE A 91 3.41 2.08 12.08
C ILE A 91 1.94 2.05 12.45
N LYS A 92 1.26 3.20 12.40
CA LYS A 92 -0.07 3.38 12.99
C LYS A 92 -0.91 4.44 12.27
N GLY A 93 -2.18 4.60 12.65
CA GLY A 93 -3.11 5.56 12.06
C GLY A 93 -2.65 7.01 12.19
N GLY A 94 -2.13 7.38 13.34
CA GLY A 94 -1.64 8.70 13.68
C GLY A 94 -2.20 9.26 14.99
N GLU A 95 -3.18 8.58 15.58
CA GLU A 95 -3.75 8.88 16.89
C GLU A 95 -2.76 8.56 18.03
N ASP A 96 -2.77 9.35 19.10
CA ASP A 96 -2.11 9.01 20.34
C ASP A 96 -3.00 8.07 21.18
N ASP A 97 -2.69 6.80 21.14
CA ASP A 97 -3.37 5.72 21.86
C ASP A 97 -2.60 5.25 23.11
N ASP A 98 -1.57 6.00 23.49
CA ASP A 98 -0.77 5.85 24.71
C ASP A 98 -0.26 4.40 24.99
N PHE A 99 -0.02 3.61 23.95
CA PHE A 99 0.49 2.24 24.15
C PHE A 99 2.02 2.12 24.01
N MET A 100 2.68 3.10 23.41
CA MET A 100 4.12 3.03 23.13
C MET A 100 4.92 3.01 24.44
N PRO A 101 5.86 2.05 24.61
CA PRO A 101 6.65 1.91 25.84
C PRO A 101 7.56 3.12 26.06
N GLU A 102 7.69 3.58 27.31
CA GLU A 102 8.50 4.76 27.68
C GLU A 102 9.96 4.45 27.98
N ASN A 103 10.30 3.17 28.12
CA ASN A 103 11.65 2.72 28.48
C ASN A 103 12.59 2.50 27.28
N CYS A 104 12.25 3.03 26.11
CA CYS A 104 13.10 3.08 24.92
C CYS A 104 12.70 4.25 24.00
N LYS A 105 13.51 4.53 22.96
CA LYS A 105 13.17 5.59 21.99
C LYS A 105 11.91 5.21 21.20
N ARG A 106 10.93 6.11 21.13
CA ARG A 106 9.60 5.89 20.52
C ARG A 106 9.51 6.53 19.15
N LEU A 107 9.25 5.74 18.12
CA LEU A 107 9.23 6.16 16.72
C LEU A 107 7.83 5.91 16.14
N ALA A 108 7.00 6.96 16.04
CA ALA A 108 5.65 6.89 15.49
C ALA A 108 5.65 7.23 13.99
N HIS A 109 5.21 6.29 13.15
CA HIS A 109 5.12 6.47 11.69
C HIS A 109 3.66 6.43 11.25
N CYS A 110 3.10 7.58 10.86
CA CYS A 110 1.67 7.84 10.75
C CYS A 110 1.18 7.74 9.31
N ILE A 111 0.08 6.98 9.11
CA ILE A 111 -0.47 6.65 7.79
C ILE A 111 -1.58 7.61 7.36
N PHE A 112 -2.50 7.99 8.27
CA PHE A 112 -3.74 8.67 7.89
C PHE A 112 -3.86 10.10 8.41
N ARG A 113 -3.28 10.39 9.55
CA ARG A 113 -3.38 11.70 10.20
C ARG A 113 -2.10 12.05 10.96
N MET A 114 -1.87 13.37 11.20
CA MET A 114 -0.71 13.89 11.91
C MET A 114 -1.10 15.08 12.82
N ASP A 115 -2.23 15.01 13.47
CA ASP A 115 -2.78 16.05 14.34
C ASP A 115 -2.65 15.75 15.85
N GLU A 116 -2.10 14.60 16.21
CA GLU A 116 -1.82 14.18 17.60
C GLU A 116 -0.36 13.76 17.76
N PRO A 117 0.61 14.70 17.76
CA PRO A 117 2.02 14.38 17.87
C PRO A 117 2.36 13.64 19.17
N HIS A 118 3.00 12.46 19.05
CA HIS A 118 3.41 11.63 20.17
C HIS A 118 4.68 10.83 19.84
N GLY A 119 5.25 10.17 20.86
CA GLY A 119 6.55 9.51 20.74
C GLY A 119 7.71 10.52 20.79
N ASP A 120 8.93 10.06 20.58
CA ASP A 120 10.10 10.90 20.55
C ASP A 120 10.39 11.41 19.13
N VAL A 121 9.92 10.65 18.12
CA VAL A 121 9.89 11.06 16.72
C VAL A 121 8.50 10.71 16.14
N TYR A 122 7.87 11.71 15.53
CA TYR A 122 6.55 11.61 14.90
C TYR A 122 6.66 11.99 13.43
N ALA A 123 6.48 11.06 12.52
CA ALA A 123 6.70 11.24 11.09
C ALA A 123 5.56 10.66 10.25
N GLY A 124 5.25 11.27 9.11
CA GLY A 124 4.27 10.76 8.16
C GLY A 124 4.87 9.76 7.17
N VAL A 125 4.05 8.91 6.55
CA VAL A 125 4.49 7.94 5.54
C VAL A 125 4.78 8.55 4.16
N CYS A 126 4.50 9.83 3.97
CA CYS A 126 4.81 10.55 2.73
C CYS A 126 4.73 12.06 2.95
N LYS A 127 5.27 12.82 1.98
CA LYS A 127 5.21 14.28 2.00
C LYS A 127 3.78 14.80 2.03
N TYR A 128 2.88 14.20 1.28
CA TYR A 128 1.48 14.61 1.18
C TYR A 128 0.79 14.69 2.56
N ILE A 129 0.91 13.66 3.41
CA ILE A 129 0.28 13.68 4.74
C ILE A 129 0.93 14.74 5.65
N SER A 130 2.24 14.94 5.57
CA SER A 130 2.94 15.99 6.31
C SER A 130 2.41 17.38 5.89
N ASP A 131 2.34 17.66 4.60
CA ASP A 131 1.84 18.93 4.06
C ASP A 131 0.36 19.18 4.41
N LYS A 132 -0.48 18.15 4.31
CA LYS A 132 -1.91 18.19 4.70
C LYS A 132 -2.11 18.61 6.15
N HIS A 133 -1.15 18.29 7.02
CA HIS A 133 -1.13 18.65 8.45
C HIS A 133 -0.14 19.77 8.78
N GLY A 134 0.07 20.71 7.86
CA GLY A 134 0.84 21.95 8.08
C GLY A 134 2.33 21.86 7.78
N GLY A 135 2.85 20.73 7.32
CA GLY A 135 4.22 20.55 6.83
C GLY A 135 5.32 20.67 7.89
N THR A 136 4.97 20.65 9.18
CA THR A 136 5.92 20.82 10.29
C THR A 136 6.58 19.52 10.75
N HIS A 137 5.97 18.39 10.46
CA HIS A 137 6.48 17.09 10.82
C HIS A 137 7.27 16.46 9.67
N PRO A 138 8.35 15.73 9.96
CA PRO A 138 9.09 14.98 8.96
C PRO A 138 8.23 13.85 8.37
N TYR A 139 8.73 13.26 7.30
CA TYR A 139 8.12 12.07 6.69
C TYR A 139 9.21 11.08 6.25
N VAL A 140 8.81 9.82 6.15
CA VAL A 140 9.64 8.74 5.58
C VAL A 140 8.77 7.96 4.59
N TYR A 141 9.22 7.89 3.33
CA TYR A 141 8.45 7.18 2.30
C TYR A 141 8.40 5.67 2.53
N HIS A 142 7.32 5.03 2.07
CA HIS A 142 7.31 3.58 1.94
C HIS A 142 8.30 3.11 0.87
N ILE A 143 8.91 1.96 1.13
CA ILE A 143 9.83 1.31 0.19
C ILE A 143 9.04 0.70 -0.96
N ILE A 144 9.33 1.17 -2.18
CA ILE A 144 8.70 0.67 -3.40
C ILE A 144 9.75 -0.04 -4.26
N GLU A 145 9.49 -1.31 -4.51
CA GLU A 145 10.33 -2.18 -5.31
C GLU A 145 9.45 -3.14 -6.14
N LYS A 146 9.98 -3.62 -7.26
CA LYS A 146 9.33 -4.65 -8.07
C LYS A 146 9.42 -5.99 -7.32
N GLU A 147 8.35 -6.44 -6.71
CA GLU A 147 8.28 -7.78 -6.10
C GLU A 147 8.38 -8.83 -7.22
N CYS A 148 9.10 -9.94 -6.96
CA CYS A 148 9.39 -10.97 -7.95
C CYS A 148 9.89 -10.36 -9.27
N PRO A 149 11.08 -9.72 -9.28
CA PRO A 149 11.60 -9.01 -10.46
C PRO A 149 11.78 -9.91 -11.69
N ASP A 150 12.03 -11.20 -11.46
CA ASP A 150 12.23 -12.22 -12.52
C ASP A 150 10.92 -12.85 -13.00
N GLU A 151 9.77 -12.45 -12.46
CA GLU A 151 8.47 -12.99 -12.87
C GLU A 151 7.91 -12.17 -14.04
N ASP A 152 7.98 -12.72 -15.23
CA ASP A 152 7.47 -12.12 -16.47
C ASP A 152 6.21 -12.82 -17.02
N ALA A 153 5.82 -13.97 -16.45
CA ALA A 153 4.61 -14.68 -16.85
C ALA A 153 3.35 -13.84 -16.57
N ASN A 154 2.31 -14.09 -17.37
CA ASN A 154 1.00 -13.48 -17.25
C ASN A 154 -0.11 -14.55 -17.32
N LEU A 155 -1.35 -14.17 -17.04
CA LEU A 155 -2.50 -15.06 -16.95
C LEU A 155 -3.39 -15.02 -18.22
N ARG A 156 -2.98 -14.35 -19.32
CA ARG A 156 -3.87 -14.16 -20.48
C ARG A 156 -4.35 -15.49 -21.06
N SER A 157 -3.44 -16.43 -21.29
CA SER A 157 -3.78 -17.75 -21.84
C SER A 157 -4.68 -18.55 -20.91
N GLU A 158 -4.39 -18.55 -19.59
CA GLU A 158 -5.17 -19.25 -18.58
C GLU A 158 -6.61 -18.70 -18.48
N LEU A 159 -6.75 -17.38 -18.63
CA LEU A 159 -8.03 -16.69 -18.53
C LEU A 159 -8.77 -16.54 -19.87
N GLY A 160 -8.22 -17.08 -20.95
CA GLY A 160 -8.80 -16.96 -22.29
C GLY A 160 -8.87 -15.52 -22.82
N ILE A 161 -7.93 -14.65 -22.39
CA ILE A 161 -7.84 -13.26 -22.82
C ILE A 161 -7.02 -13.19 -24.11
N PRO A 162 -7.56 -12.64 -25.23
CA PRO A 162 -6.81 -12.51 -26.47
C PRO A 162 -5.55 -11.64 -26.32
N ASP A 163 -4.51 -11.94 -27.12
CA ASP A 163 -3.24 -11.21 -27.06
C ASP A 163 -3.38 -9.73 -27.43
N ASP A 164 -4.32 -9.40 -28.30
CA ASP A 164 -4.62 -8.03 -28.73
C ASP A 164 -5.66 -7.32 -27.83
N ALA A 165 -6.09 -7.96 -26.74
CA ALA A 165 -6.99 -7.36 -25.77
C ALA A 165 -6.26 -6.29 -24.93
N ILE A 166 -7.02 -5.24 -24.57
CA ILE A 166 -6.57 -4.22 -23.62
C ILE A 166 -7.14 -4.59 -22.24
N VAL A 167 -6.26 -4.90 -21.30
CA VAL A 167 -6.64 -5.37 -19.97
C VAL A 167 -6.41 -4.28 -18.95
N LEU A 168 -7.48 -3.80 -18.34
CA LEU A 168 -7.43 -2.85 -17.23
C LEU A 168 -7.60 -3.63 -15.92
N GLY A 169 -6.57 -3.59 -15.09
CA GLY A 169 -6.54 -4.33 -13.85
C GLY A 169 -6.80 -3.49 -12.61
N ARG A 170 -7.22 -4.14 -11.53
CA ARG A 170 -7.30 -3.51 -10.21
C ARG A 170 -7.14 -4.56 -9.11
N HIS A 171 -6.32 -4.23 -8.11
CA HIS A 171 -6.30 -4.95 -6.84
C HIS A 171 -6.30 -3.99 -5.64
N GLY A 172 -6.57 -4.52 -4.46
CA GLY A 172 -6.64 -3.76 -3.20
C GLY A 172 -7.68 -4.35 -2.26
N GLY A 173 -8.20 -3.56 -1.31
CA GLY A 173 -9.30 -3.98 -0.44
C GLY A 173 -10.56 -4.31 -1.25
N ALA A 174 -11.30 -5.35 -0.88
CA ALA A 174 -12.41 -5.87 -1.66
C ALA A 174 -13.52 -4.82 -1.94
N ASP A 175 -13.69 -3.87 -1.04
CA ASP A 175 -14.70 -2.81 -1.03
C ASP A 175 -14.17 -1.43 -1.49
N THR A 176 -12.90 -1.32 -1.88
CA THR A 176 -12.28 -0.02 -2.20
C THR A 176 -12.31 0.37 -3.69
N PHE A 177 -13.02 -0.39 -4.53
CA PHE A 177 -13.44 0.03 -5.87
C PHE A 177 -14.86 0.56 -5.78
N ASN A 178 -15.03 1.77 -5.23
CA ASN A 178 -16.29 2.24 -4.67
C ASN A 178 -16.74 3.64 -5.12
N LEU A 179 -16.14 4.19 -6.17
CA LEU A 179 -16.69 5.35 -6.88
C LEU A 179 -17.90 4.92 -7.70
N SER A 180 -19.11 5.18 -7.21
CA SER A 180 -20.36 4.67 -7.82
C SER A 180 -20.57 5.11 -9.25
N PHE A 181 -20.15 6.32 -9.61
CA PHE A 181 -20.33 6.86 -10.95
C PHE A 181 -19.47 6.18 -12.03
N VAL A 182 -18.46 5.36 -11.66
CA VAL A 182 -17.57 4.71 -12.65
C VAL A 182 -18.17 3.46 -13.26
N TYR A 183 -19.11 2.80 -12.60
CA TYR A 183 -19.63 1.50 -13.07
C TYR A 183 -20.34 1.58 -14.41
N HIS A 184 -21.24 2.56 -14.59
CA HIS A 184 -21.98 2.72 -15.83
C HIS A 184 -21.08 3.07 -17.04
N PRO A 185 -20.18 4.08 -16.97
CA PRO A 185 -19.22 4.36 -18.04
C PRO A 185 -18.32 3.17 -18.39
N LEU A 186 -17.87 2.43 -17.39
CA LEU A 186 -17.04 1.24 -17.57
C LEU A 186 -17.76 0.16 -18.36
N ILE A 187 -19.02 -0.15 -17.99
CA ILE A 187 -19.85 -1.13 -18.70
C ILE A 187 -20.13 -0.65 -20.12
N LYS A 188 -20.50 0.61 -20.30
CA LYS A 188 -20.77 1.20 -21.62
C LYS A 188 -19.54 1.13 -22.54
N ALA A 189 -18.37 1.50 -22.05
CA ALA A 189 -17.11 1.41 -22.79
C ALA A 189 -16.77 -0.04 -23.16
N LEU A 190 -16.96 -0.99 -22.25
CA LEU A 190 -16.78 -2.42 -22.49
C LEU A 190 -17.65 -2.93 -23.64
N LEU A 191 -18.91 -2.45 -23.74
CA LEU A 191 -19.81 -2.87 -24.80
C LEU A 191 -19.44 -2.29 -26.17
N GLU A 192 -18.89 -1.08 -26.23
CA GLU A 192 -18.46 -0.41 -27.45
C GLU A 192 -17.06 -0.86 -27.90
N ASN A 193 -16.07 -0.90 -26.98
CA ASN A 193 -14.72 -1.37 -27.27
C ASN A 193 -14.60 -2.89 -27.07
N LYS A 194 -14.61 -3.65 -28.16
CA LYS A 194 -14.60 -5.13 -28.13
C LYS A 194 -13.28 -5.72 -27.66
N LYS A 195 -12.19 -4.93 -27.63
CA LYS A 195 -10.88 -5.35 -27.13
C LYS A 195 -10.71 -5.09 -25.64
N LEU A 196 -11.60 -4.35 -24.99
CA LEU A 196 -11.49 -3.98 -23.59
C LEU A 196 -11.90 -5.14 -22.69
N TYR A 197 -11.02 -5.44 -21.71
CA TYR A 197 -11.19 -6.41 -20.63
C TYR A 197 -10.91 -5.73 -19.29
N PHE A 198 -11.61 -6.18 -18.24
CA PHE A 198 -11.33 -5.79 -16.87
C PHE A 198 -10.94 -7.01 -16.06
N LEU A 199 -9.85 -6.89 -15.30
CA LEU A 199 -9.33 -7.97 -14.46
C LEU A 199 -9.20 -7.47 -13.02
N PHE A 200 -10.03 -8.00 -12.14
CA PHE A 200 -10.11 -7.61 -10.74
C PHE A 200 -9.55 -8.71 -9.85
N LEU A 201 -8.60 -8.36 -8.99
CA LEU A 201 -8.10 -9.23 -7.93
C LEU A 201 -8.61 -8.71 -6.59
N ASN A 202 -9.26 -9.55 -5.78
CA ASN A 202 -9.83 -9.17 -4.49
C ASN A 202 -10.74 -7.92 -4.58
N THR A 203 -11.71 -7.96 -5.45
CA THR A 203 -12.68 -6.87 -5.64
C THR A 203 -14.09 -7.43 -5.71
N ASN A 204 -15.01 -6.82 -4.98
CA ASN A 204 -16.41 -7.21 -4.98
C ASN A 204 -17.00 -7.16 -6.40
N LYS A 205 -17.75 -8.19 -6.78
CA LYS A 205 -18.42 -8.23 -8.08
C LYS A 205 -19.49 -7.13 -8.15
N PHE A 206 -19.51 -6.41 -9.26
CA PHE A 206 -20.49 -5.35 -9.52
C PHE A 206 -21.26 -5.55 -10.83
N TYR A 207 -20.78 -6.39 -11.75
CA TYR A 207 -21.43 -6.69 -13.00
C TYR A 207 -20.99 -8.06 -13.53
N ASP A 208 -21.91 -8.81 -14.16
CA ASP A 208 -21.60 -10.13 -14.74
C ASP A 208 -21.46 -10.01 -16.26
N HIS A 209 -20.23 -10.22 -16.74
CA HIS A 209 -19.90 -10.19 -18.17
C HIS A 209 -18.60 -10.95 -18.42
N GLY A 210 -18.52 -11.72 -19.51
CA GLY A 210 -17.36 -12.57 -19.82
C GLY A 210 -16.00 -11.85 -19.98
N ARG A 211 -16.02 -10.53 -20.15
CA ARG A 211 -14.79 -9.69 -20.22
C ARG A 211 -14.57 -8.86 -18.95
N ILE A 212 -15.30 -9.14 -17.87
CA ILE A 212 -15.05 -8.65 -16.51
C ILE A 212 -14.74 -9.87 -15.66
N ILE A 213 -13.45 -10.07 -15.37
CA ILE A 213 -12.95 -11.27 -14.71
C ILE A 213 -12.60 -10.91 -13.27
N HIS A 214 -13.11 -11.67 -12.32
CA HIS A 214 -12.82 -11.51 -10.91
C HIS A 214 -12.01 -12.70 -10.39
N LEU A 215 -10.80 -12.44 -9.93
CA LEU A 215 -9.92 -13.42 -9.28
C LEU A 215 -10.04 -13.30 -7.76
N PRO A 216 -9.93 -14.44 -7.04
CA PRO A 216 -9.91 -14.43 -5.59
C PRO A 216 -8.66 -13.73 -5.07
N TRP A 217 -8.71 -13.30 -3.81
CA TRP A 217 -7.56 -12.79 -3.10
C TRP A 217 -6.39 -13.81 -3.08
N THR A 218 -5.17 -13.30 -3.11
CA THR A 218 -3.95 -14.11 -2.99
C THR A 218 -2.87 -13.40 -2.20
N MET A 219 -2.15 -14.15 -1.38
CA MET A 219 -0.91 -13.71 -0.71
C MET A 219 0.35 -14.01 -1.52
N ASP A 220 0.23 -14.90 -2.51
CA ASP A 220 1.38 -15.29 -3.31
C ASP A 220 1.90 -14.11 -4.14
N PRO A 221 3.10 -13.59 -3.87
CA PRO A 221 3.65 -12.43 -4.58
C PRO A 221 3.90 -12.72 -6.06
N ARG A 222 4.14 -14.00 -6.44
CA ARG A 222 4.28 -14.38 -7.85
C ARG A 222 2.95 -14.29 -8.59
N LYS A 223 1.86 -14.79 -7.99
CA LYS A 223 0.52 -14.66 -8.56
C LYS A 223 0.11 -13.20 -8.70
N LYS A 224 0.44 -12.36 -7.71
CA LYS A 224 0.22 -10.91 -7.80
C LYS A 224 1.03 -10.28 -8.93
N ALA A 225 2.30 -10.68 -9.10
CA ALA A 225 3.14 -10.24 -10.20
C ALA A 225 2.55 -10.65 -11.57
N GLN A 226 2.13 -11.90 -11.73
CA GLN A 226 1.48 -12.42 -12.93
C GLN A 226 0.17 -11.68 -13.25
N PHE A 227 -0.63 -11.38 -12.20
CA PHE A 227 -1.81 -10.54 -12.35
C PHE A 227 -1.46 -9.15 -12.93
N VAL A 228 -0.49 -8.44 -12.35
CA VAL A 228 -0.08 -7.11 -12.85
C VAL A 228 0.52 -7.21 -14.26
N ASN A 229 1.30 -8.26 -14.55
CA ASN A 229 1.85 -8.50 -15.90
C ASN A 229 0.76 -8.75 -16.95
N THR A 230 -0.38 -9.32 -16.55
CA THR A 230 -1.54 -9.55 -17.43
C THR A 230 -2.18 -8.23 -17.88
N CYS A 231 -2.12 -7.20 -17.04
CA CYS A 231 -2.76 -5.91 -17.25
C CYS A 231 -1.90 -4.97 -18.10
N ASP A 232 -2.56 -4.11 -18.87
CA ASP A 232 -1.92 -3.03 -19.63
C ASP A 232 -1.92 -1.71 -18.86
N ALA A 233 -2.90 -1.51 -17.98
CA ALA A 233 -3.01 -0.36 -17.08
C ALA A 233 -3.78 -0.73 -15.80
N MET A 234 -3.68 0.10 -14.78
CA MET A 234 -4.54 0.00 -13.60
C MET A 234 -5.76 0.90 -13.73
N MET A 235 -6.94 0.34 -13.39
CA MET A 235 -8.16 1.14 -13.16
C MET A 235 -8.30 1.41 -11.66
N HIS A 236 -8.11 2.66 -11.26
CA HIS A 236 -8.23 3.11 -9.87
C HIS A 236 -9.51 3.94 -9.69
N ALA A 237 -10.36 3.57 -8.71
CA ALA A 237 -11.66 4.22 -8.47
C ALA A 237 -12.04 4.12 -6.98
N ARG A 238 -11.24 4.73 -6.11
CA ARG A 238 -11.49 4.78 -4.67
C ARG A 238 -12.10 6.12 -4.28
N PHE A 239 -13.20 6.10 -3.53
CA PHE A 239 -13.93 7.30 -3.11
C PHE A 239 -13.09 8.23 -2.23
N ASP A 240 -12.35 7.68 -1.26
CA ASP A 240 -11.53 8.47 -0.32
C ASP A 240 -10.20 8.96 -0.94
N GLY A 241 -9.86 8.51 -2.15
CA GLY A 241 -8.52 8.72 -2.69
C GLY A 241 -7.43 7.92 -1.97
N GLU A 242 -6.20 8.37 -2.04
CA GLU A 242 -5.05 7.68 -1.45
C GLU A 242 -4.06 8.69 -0.85
N ILE A 243 -3.70 8.52 0.39
CA ILE A 243 -2.55 9.19 0.99
C ILE A 243 -1.26 8.64 0.39
N PHE A 244 -1.14 7.31 0.38
CA PHE A 244 -0.10 6.55 -0.30
C PHE A 244 -0.66 5.22 -0.78
N SER A 245 -0.57 4.93 -2.07
CA SER A 245 -1.15 3.73 -2.64
C SER A 245 -0.08 2.70 -3.05
N LEU A 246 0.04 1.63 -2.31
CA LEU A 246 0.91 0.50 -2.72
C LEU A 246 0.39 -0.17 -3.99
N ALA A 247 -0.93 -0.28 -4.15
CA ALA A 247 -1.52 -0.91 -5.33
C ALA A 247 -1.15 -0.17 -6.62
N THR A 248 -1.24 1.16 -6.64
CA THR A 248 -0.81 1.95 -7.80
C THR A 248 0.70 1.87 -8.03
N ALA A 249 1.49 1.81 -6.94
CA ALA A 249 2.93 1.66 -7.04
C ALA A 249 3.33 0.30 -7.65
N GLU A 250 2.66 -0.80 -7.28
CA GLU A 250 2.93 -2.13 -7.83
C GLU A 250 2.70 -2.19 -9.36
N PHE A 251 1.71 -1.46 -9.88
CA PHE A 251 1.53 -1.29 -11.33
C PHE A 251 2.62 -0.41 -11.95
N ALA A 252 2.91 0.74 -11.35
CA ALA A 252 3.85 1.71 -11.90
C ALA A 252 5.28 1.16 -11.98
N VAL A 253 5.78 0.41 -10.99
CA VAL A 253 7.13 -0.21 -11.04
C VAL A 253 7.24 -1.29 -12.11
N ARG A 254 6.13 -1.79 -12.65
CA ARG A 254 6.05 -2.66 -13.83
C ARG A 254 5.75 -1.89 -15.11
N ASN A 255 5.93 -0.58 -15.06
CA ASN A 255 5.70 0.35 -16.17
C ASN A 255 4.26 0.33 -16.72
N LYS A 256 3.26 0.12 -15.85
CA LYS A 256 1.85 0.14 -16.19
C LYS A 256 1.26 1.49 -15.77
N PRO A 257 0.60 2.24 -16.67
CA PRO A 257 -0.05 3.50 -16.32
C PRO A 257 -1.25 3.30 -15.41
N ILE A 258 -1.62 4.37 -14.71
CA ILE A 258 -2.77 4.41 -13.81
C ILE A 258 -3.86 5.26 -14.46
N ILE A 259 -5.08 4.78 -14.45
CA ILE A 259 -6.30 5.53 -14.81
C ILE A 259 -7.01 5.84 -13.50
N THR A 260 -7.11 7.10 -13.12
CA THR A 260 -7.63 7.50 -11.81
C THR A 260 -8.51 8.74 -11.87
N TRP A 261 -9.41 8.87 -10.91
CA TRP A 261 -10.21 10.07 -10.75
C TRP A 261 -9.33 11.25 -10.31
N ASP A 262 -9.59 12.44 -10.88
CA ASP A 262 -8.87 13.68 -10.55
C ASP A 262 -9.23 14.22 -9.14
N GLY A 263 -10.34 13.77 -8.57
CA GLY A 263 -10.72 14.07 -7.19
C GLY A 263 -11.00 15.56 -6.93
N HIS A 264 -12.19 16.04 -7.26
CA HIS A 264 -12.59 17.42 -6.98
C HIS A 264 -13.20 17.63 -5.58
N ASP A 265 -13.42 16.53 -4.84
CA ASP A 265 -13.95 16.58 -3.47
C ASP A 265 -12.83 17.03 -2.50
N PRO A 266 -13.08 18.00 -1.59
CA PRO A 266 -12.12 18.43 -0.58
C PRO A 266 -11.66 17.32 0.38
N HIS A 267 -12.47 16.26 0.54
CA HIS A 267 -12.14 15.11 1.39
C HIS A 267 -11.33 14.03 0.65
N TYR A 268 -11.14 14.16 -0.65
CA TYR A 268 -10.40 13.21 -1.47
C TYR A 268 -8.89 13.34 -1.25
N ASP A 269 -8.27 12.28 -0.76
CA ASP A 269 -6.83 12.23 -0.57
C ASP A 269 -6.09 12.12 -1.91
N ARG A 270 -5.27 13.14 -2.19
CA ARG A 270 -4.59 13.34 -3.48
C ARG A 270 -3.12 12.89 -3.49
N GLY A 271 -2.66 12.16 -2.48
CA GLY A 271 -1.26 11.76 -2.38
C GLY A 271 -0.73 11.00 -3.60
N HIS A 272 -1.53 10.09 -4.16
CA HIS A 272 -1.17 9.41 -5.41
C HIS A 272 -1.12 10.36 -6.61
N ILE A 273 -2.00 11.36 -6.69
CA ILE A 273 -1.99 12.37 -7.76
C ILE A 273 -0.70 13.21 -7.71
N GLU A 274 -0.27 13.61 -6.51
CA GLU A 274 0.98 14.35 -6.33
C GLU A 274 2.22 13.55 -6.75
N VAL A 275 2.18 12.23 -6.58
CA VAL A 275 3.25 11.33 -7.02
C VAL A 275 3.24 11.15 -8.53
N PHE A 276 2.08 10.89 -9.13
CA PHE A 276 1.97 10.61 -10.56
C PHE A 276 2.06 11.85 -11.45
N LYS A 277 1.54 12.99 -11.00
CA LYS A 277 1.53 14.25 -11.77
C LYS A 277 0.96 14.03 -13.19
N ASP A 278 1.76 14.25 -14.21
CA ASP A 278 1.45 14.04 -15.63
C ASP A 278 1.62 12.57 -16.09
N LYS A 279 1.99 11.66 -15.19
CA LYS A 279 2.26 10.25 -15.45
C LYS A 279 1.07 9.33 -15.11
N ALA A 280 -0.15 9.82 -15.30
CA ALA A 280 -1.37 9.05 -15.18
C ALA A 280 -2.44 9.57 -16.16
N PHE A 281 -3.47 8.76 -16.40
CA PHE A 281 -4.66 9.20 -17.12
C PHE A 281 -5.70 9.62 -16.09
N TYR A 282 -6.10 10.87 -16.12
CA TYR A 282 -7.09 11.42 -15.21
C TYR A 282 -8.45 11.53 -15.88
N TYR A 283 -9.51 11.31 -15.10
CA TYR A 283 -10.89 11.60 -15.49
C TYR A 283 -11.59 12.37 -14.38
N LYS A 284 -12.49 13.30 -14.75
CA LYS A 284 -13.23 14.16 -13.81
C LYS A 284 -14.59 13.58 -13.47
N ASP A 285 -15.22 12.95 -14.48
CA ASP A 285 -16.57 12.43 -14.36
C ASP A 285 -16.75 11.16 -15.21
N GLY A 286 -17.98 10.63 -15.20
CA GLY A 286 -18.31 9.44 -15.96
C GLY A 286 -18.25 9.60 -17.48
N ASN A 287 -18.45 10.81 -18.02
CA ASN A 287 -18.37 11.05 -19.46
C ASN A 287 -16.90 11.04 -19.92
N GLU A 288 -16.01 11.74 -19.19
CA GLU A 288 -14.58 11.71 -19.49
C GLU A 288 -14.02 10.28 -19.35
N LEU A 289 -14.41 9.54 -18.32
CA LEU A 289 -14.03 8.14 -18.16
C LEU A 289 -14.50 7.28 -19.34
N PHE A 290 -15.76 7.42 -19.75
CA PHE A 290 -16.29 6.68 -20.88
C PHE A 290 -15.51 6.96 -22.16
N GLU A 291 -15.25 8.23 -22.50
CA GLU A 291 -14.51 8.62 -23.69
C GLU A 291 -13.06 8.13 -23.66
N LEU A 292 -12.41 8.17 -22.49
CA LEU A 292 -11.07 7.64 -22.29
C LEU A 292 -11.05 6.13 -22.58
N LEU A 293 -11.95 5.36 -21.95
CA LEU A 293 -11.98 3.90 -22.05
C LEU A 293 -12.43 3.42 -23.44
N ARG A 294 -13.37 4.12 -24.08
CA ARG A 294 -13.81 3.81 -25.43
C ARG A 294 -12.68 3.92 -26.46
N ASN A 295 -11.81 4.94 -26.28
CA ASN A 295 -10.75 5.29 -27.22
C ASN A 295 -9.35 4.82 -26.75
N ILE A 296 -9.27 4.01 -25.69
CA ILE A 296 -8.00 3.51 -25.19
C ILE A 296 -7.44 2.45 -26.15
N ASP A 297 -6.14 2.49 -26.38
CA ASP A 297 -5.41 1.53 -27.20
C ASP A 297 -3.98 1.31 -26.66
N HIS A 298 -3.29 0.28 -27.16
CA HIS A 298 -1.94 -0.05 -26.74
C HIS A 298 -0.93 1.06 -26.99
N SER A 299 -1.11 1.88 -28.04
CA SER A 299 -0.16 2.96 -28.36
C SER A 299 -0.14 4.04 -27.28
N LYS A 300 -1.28 4.31 -26.68
CA LYS A 300 -1.40 5.25 -25.55
C LYS A 300 -0.78 4.71 -24.27
N LEU A 301 -0.87 3.40 -24.04
CA LEU A 301 -0.42 2.75 -22.81
C LEU A 301 1.08 2.43 -22.82
N SER A 302 1.67 2.08 -23.96
CA SER A 302 3.05 1.60 -24.07
C SER A 302 4.10 2.67 -24.36
N GLY A 303 3.70 3.88 -24.76
CA GLY A 303 4.60 4.92 -25.30
C GLY A 303 5.45 5.68 -24.29
N ASN A 304 5.23 5.49 -22.97
CA ASN A 304 5.85 6.29 -21.92
C ASN A 304 6.55 5.47 -20.83
N ASN A 305 7.41 6.14 -20.08
CA ASN A 305 7.88 5.63 -18.80
C ASN A 305 6.92 6.04 -17.69
N TRP A 306 6.13 5.08 -17.23
CA TRP A 306 5.11 5.26 -16.21
C TRP A 306 5.63 5.02 -14.78
N ASN A 307 6.86 4.53 -14.63
CA ASN A 307 7.46 4.29 -13.33
C ASN A 307 7.93 5.61 -12.69
N VAL A 308 7.12 6.13 -11.78
CA VAL A 308 7.41 7.34 -11.00
C VAL A 308 8.14 7.03 -9.68
N TYR A 309 8.25 5.76 -9.29
CA TYR A 309 8.83 5.32 -8.02
C TYR A 309 10.32 4.95 -8.12
N LYS A 310 11.06 5.61 -9.02
CA LYS A 310 12.51 5.43 -9.10
C LYS A 310 13.21 6.09 -7.92
N ASP A 311 14.45 5.73 -7.73
CA ASP A 311 15.45 6.36 -6.86
C ASP A 311 14.95 6.76 -5.47
N THR A 312 14.07 7.75 -5.34
CA THR A 312 13.55 8.29 -4.07
C THR A 312 12.85 7.24 -3.20
N TYR A 313 12.21 6.25 -3.81
CA TYR A 313 11.45 5.21 -3.11
C TYR A 313 12.20 3.88 -3.04
N SER A 314 13.46 3.85 -3.52
CA SER A 314 14.30 2.65 -3.46
C SER A 314 14.60 2.26 -2.00
N PRO A 315 14.87 0.99 -1.71
CA PRO A 315 15.22 0.55 -0.35
C PRO A 315 16.34 1.39 0.27
N THR A 316 17.40 1.67 -0.49
CA THR A 316 18.55 2.45 0.01
C THR A 316 18.17 3.90 0.31
N ALA A 317 17.44 4.57 -0.58
CA ALA A 317 17.05 5.97 -0.38
C ALA A 317 16.11 6.11 0.82
N VAL A 318 15.11 5.23 0.91
CA VAL A 318 14.14 5.26 2.01
C VAL A 318 14.78 4.90 3.34
N MET A 319 15.70 3.92 3.39
CA MET A 319 16.37 3.57 4.66
C MET A 319 17.38 4.63 5.09
N ASN A 320 18.00 5.37 4.19
CA ASN A 320 18.78 6.57 4.56
C ASN A 320 17.85 7.64 5.17
N GLN A 321 16.71 7.92 4.55
CA GLN A 321 15.70 8.84 5.10
C GLN A 321 15.18 8.35 6.47
N PHE A 322 14.92 7.04 6.61
CA PHE A 322 14.54 6.42 7.88
C PHE A 322 15.58 6.66 8.96
N LYS A 323 16.86 6.46 8.64
CA LYS A 323 17.97 6.72 9.56
C LYS A 323 18.03 8.19 9.98
N ASP A 324 17.94 9.11 9.01
CA ASP A 324 18.06 10.55 9.27
C ASP A 324 16.89 11.11 10.10
N VAL A 325 15.69 10.53 9.94
CA VAL A 325 14.47 10.98 10.62
C VAL A 325 14.29 10.27 11.97
N PHE A 326 14.45 8.98 12.01
CA PHE A 326 14.08 8.17 13.17
C PHE A 326 15.24 7.81 14.09
N LEU A 327 16.49 7.66 13.58
CA LEU A 327 17.62 7.17 14.36
C LEU A 327 18.62 8.25 14.71
#